data_3d110943448484cd6089bea94c5d1ed1
#
_entry.id   3d110943448484cd6089bea94c5d1ed1
#
_cell.length_a   1.000
_cell.length_b   1.000
_cell.length_c   1.000
_cell.angle_alpha   90.00
_cell.angle_beta   90.00
_cell.angle_gamma   90.00
#
_symmetry.space_group_name_H-M   'P 1'
#
loop_
_entity.id
_entity.type
_entity.pdbx_description
1 polymer ?
#
loop_
_entity_poly.entity_id
_entity_poly.type
_entity_poly.pdbx_seq_one_letter_code
_entity_poly.pdbx_strand_id
1 'polypeptide(L)' 'MGLVASACLRCDDCIHYHVIQSYRLGVSRAELEEAINIALMVGGSIVIPHLRRAYELLTDLYG' A
#
# COMPACT_ATOMS: atom_id res chain seq x y z
N MET A 1 6.82 -3.47 8.27
CA MET A 1 5.80 -2.48 7.90
C MET A 1 6.30 -1.40 6.94
N GLY A 2 7.13 -1.80 5.99
CA GLY A 2 7.65 -0.88 4.98
C GLY A 2 6.57 -0.21 4.14
N LEU A 3 5.46 -0.93 3.84
CA LEU A 3 4.36 -0.36 3.07
C LEU A 3 3.71 0.83 3.80
N VAL A 4 3.41 0.67 5.08
CA VAL A 4 2.79 1.74 5.87
C VAL A 4 3.71 2.95 5.96
N ALA A 5 4.99 2.71 6.26
CA ALA A 5 5.98 3.79 6.33
C ALA A 5 6.11 4.53 5.00
N SER A 6 6.16 3.78 3.88
CA SER A 6 6.26 4.36 2.54
C SER A 6 5.04 5.21 2.20
N ALA A 7 3.84 4.74 2.58
CA ALA A 7 2.61 5.49 2.34
C ALA A 7 2.61 6.79 3.14
N CYS A 8 3.00 6.73 4.41
CA CYS A 8 3.05 7.92 5.27
C CYS A 8 4.08 8.94 4.78
N LEU A 9 5.18 8.47 4.19
CA LEU A 9 6.20 9.32 3.58
C LEU A 9 5.83 9.77 2.16
N ARG A 10 4.72 9.30 1.63
CA ARG A 10 4.21 9.64 0.30
C ARG A 10 5.20 9.30 -0.82
N CYS A 11 5.84 8.14 -0.68
CA CYS A 11 6.79 7.65 -1.67
C CYS A 11 6.11 6.59 -2.54
N ASP A 12 5.61 6.98 -3.71
CA ASP A 12 4.90 6.06 -4.60
C ASP A 12 5.80 4.91 -5.07
N ASP A 13 7.06 5.19 -5.38
CA ASP A 13 8.00 4.15 -5.80
C ASP A 13 8.22 3.12 -4.69
N CYS A 14 8.34 3.59 -3.44
CA CYS A 14 8.52 2.70 -2.29
C CYS A 14 7.27 1.89 -2.03
N ILE A 15 6.09 2.50 -2.16
CA ILE A 15 4.80 1.79 -2.05
C ILE A 15 4.74 0.68 -3.09
N HIS A 16 5.04 1.01 -4.34
CA HIS A 16 5.02 0.06 -5.44
C HIS A 16 5.95 -1.13 -5.15
N TYR A 17 7.16 -0.85 -4.71
CA TYR A 17 8.14 -1.88 -4.36
C TYR A 17 7.61 -2.81 -3.27
N HIS A 18 7.09 -2.23 -2.18
CA HIS A 18 6.64 -3.04 -1.05
C HIS A 18 5.39 -3.85 -1.38
N VAL A 19 4.49 -3.31 -2.20
CA VAL A 19 3.31 -4.06 -2.65
C VAL A 19 3.73 -5.27 -3.47
N ILE A 20 4.65 -5.09 -4.43
CA ILE A 20 5.11 -6.19 -5.27
C ILE A 20 5.85 -7.24 -4.45
N GLN A 21 6.71 -6.84 -3.53
CA GLN A 21 7.42 -7.78 -2.67
C GLN A 21 6.44 -8.57 -1.80
N SER A 22 5.45 -7.92 -1.24
CA SER A 22 4.43 -8.59 -0.44
C SER A 22 3.64 -9.59 -1.27
N TYR A 23 3.29 -9.24 -2.50
CA TYR A 23 2.60 -10.13 -3.43
C TYR A 23 3.45 -11.38 -3.69
N ARG A 24 4.73 -11.21 -3.95
CA ARG A 24 5.64 -12.33 -4.21
C ARG A 24 5.82 -13.25 -3.02
N LEU A 25 5.72 -12.69 -1.80
CA LEU A 25 5.85 -13.47 -0.57
C LEU A 25 4.54 -14.16 -0.15
N GLY A 26 3.48 -13.99 -0.94
CA GLY A 26 2.23 -14.67 -0.68
C GLY A 26 1.32 -13.97 0.32
N VAL A 27 1.57 -12.70 0.62
CA VAL A 27 0.68 -11.90 1.47
C VAL A 27 -0.66 -11.71 0.75
N SER A 28 -1.76 -11.90 1.45
CA SER A 28 -3.08 -11.79 0.84
C SER A 28 -3.47 -10.33 0.59
N ARG A 29 -4.40 -10.12 -0.36
CA ARG A 29 -4.94 -8.79 -0.61
C ARG A 29 -5.56 -8.18 0.64
N ALA A 30 -6.30 -8.99 1.42
CA ALA A 30 -6.94 -8.50 2.64
C ALA A 30 -5.92 -7.97 3.63
N GLU A 31 -4.78 -8.63 3.78
CA GLU A 31 -3.71 -8.17 4.66
C GLU A 31 -3.11 -6.86 4.19
N LEU A 32 -2.93 -6.70 2.88
CA LEU A 32 -2.42 -5.45 2.32
C LEU A 32 -3.43 -4.32 2.47
N GLU A 33 -4.73 -4.61 2.31
CA GLU A 33 -5.78 -3.62 2.54
C GLU A 33 -5.81 -3.15 3.98
N GLU A 34 -5.59 -4.04 4.95
CA GLU A 34 -5.47 -3.65 6.35
C GLU A 34 -4.29 -2.70 6.56
N ALA A 35 -3.15 -3.01 5.96
CA ALA A 35 -1.97 -2.14 6.07
C ALA A 35 -2.24 -0.76 5.46
N ILE A 36 -2.93 -0.70 4.33
CA ILE A 36 -3.30 0.55 3.70
C ILE A 36 -4.24 1.36 4.59
N ASN A 37 -5.20 0.69 5.24
CA ASN A 37 -6.11 1.38 6.16
C ASN A 37 -5.36 1.96 7.37
N ILE A 38 -4.36 1.25 7.87
CA ILE A 38 -3.50 1.76 8.94
C ILE A 38 -2.75 3.01 8.46
N ALA A 39 -2.23 2.97 7.24
CA ALA A 39 -1.53 4.12 6.67
C ALA A 39 -2.45 5.35 6.56
N LEU A 40 -3.72 5.15 6.22
CA LEU A 40 -4.68 6.23 6.18
C LEU A 40 -4.89 6.85 7.56
N MET A 41 -5.01 6.03 8.60
CA MET A 41 -5.20 6.52 9.96
C MET A 41 -4.00 7.32 10.46
N VAL A 42 -2.79 6.85 10.13
CA VAL A 42 -1.55 7.51 10.57
C VAL A 42 -1.25 8.75 9.74
N GLY A 43 -1.38 8.65 8.43
CA GLY A 43 -0.98 9.72 7.52
C GLY A 43 -2.05 10.78 7.28
N GLY A 44 -3.31 10.47 7.52
CA GLY A 44 -4.42 11.39 7.29
C GLY A 44 -4.78 11.53 5.81
N SER A 45 -5.58 12.54 5.50
CA SER A 45 -6.12 12.70 4.14
C SER A 45 -5.07 12.97 3.08
N ILE A 46 -3.90 13.45 3.45
CA ILE A 46 -2.84 13.77 2.49
C ILE A 46 -2.31 12.53 1.77
N VAL A 47 -2.47 11.34 2.35
CA VAL A 47 -1.99 10.10 1.73
C VAL A 47 -3.03 9.45 0.81
N ILE A 48 -4.27 9.95 0.76
CA ILE A 48 -5.33 9.33 -0.03
C ILE A 48 -4.96 9.14 -1.51
N PRO A 49 -4.38 10.12 -2.21
CA PRO A 49 -3.99 9.90 -3.60
C PRO A 49 -2.97 8.78 -3.76
N HIS A 50 -2.05 8.65 -2.80
CA HIS A 50 -1.03 7.60 -2.83
C HIS A 50 -1.66 6.23 -2.57
N LEU A 51 -2.62 6.16 -1.65
CA LEU A 51 -3.32 4.91 -1.35
C LEU A 51 -4.21 4.48 -2.52
N ARG A 52 -4.81 5.43 -3.23
CA ARG A 52 -5.59 5.11 -4.43
C ARG A 52 -4.71 4.42 -5.47
N ARG A 53 -3.50 4.92 -5.70
CA ARG A 53 -2.56 4.29 -6.62
C ARG A 53 -2.13 2.91 -6.14
N ALA A 54 -1.98 2.74 -4.81
CA ALA A 54 -1.69 1.43 -4.24
C ALA A 54 -2.83 0.43 -4.49
N TYR A 55 -4.08 0.86 -4.35
CA TYR A 55 -5.23 0.01 -4.63
C TYR A 55 -5.30 -0.37 -6.11
N GLU A 56 -4.97 0.55 -7.01
CA GLU A 56 -4.91 0.24 -8.44
C GLU A 56 -3.89 -0.87 -8.71
N LEU A 57 -2.73 -0.79 -8.06
CA LEU A 57 -1.71 -1.83 -8.17
C LEU A 57 -2.19 -3.17 -7.61
N LEU A 58 -2.90 -3.16 -6.47
CA LEU A 58 -3.49 -4.39 -5.91
C LEU A 58 -4.46 -5.03 -6.91
N THR A 59 -5.28 -4.23 -7.54
CA THR A 59 -6.23 -4.72 -8.55
C THR A 59 -5.50 -5.37 -9.73
N ASP A 60 -4.39 -4.77 -10.17
CA ASP A 60 -3.60 -5.32 -11.26
C ASP A 60 -2.94 -6.65 -10.88
N LEU A 61 -2.48 -6.79 -9.64
CA LEU A 61 -1.76 -7.99 -9.19
C LEU A 61 -2.68 -9.12 -8.75
N TYR A 62 -3.74 -8.80 -8.01
CA TYR A 62 -4.61 -9.82 -7.42
C TYR A 62 -5.89 -10.07 -8.23
N GLY A 63 -6.23 -9.18 -9.11
CA GLY A 63 -7.42 -9.32 -9.97
C GLY A 63 -8.68 -8.65 -9.41
#